data_a2b47c32699838109c8bb845eafd5ed0
#
_entry.id   a2b47c32699838109c8bb845eafd5ed0
#
_cell.length_a   1.000
_cell.length_b   1.000
_cell.length_c   1.000
_cell.angle_alpha   90.00
_cell.angle_beta   90.00
_cell.angle_gamma   90.00
#
_symmetry.space_group_name_H-M   'P 1'
#
loop_
_entity.id
_entity.type
_entity.pdbx_description
1 polymer ?
#
loop_
_entity_poly.entity_id
_entity_poly.type
_entity_poly.pdbx_seq_one_letter_code
_entity_poly.pdbx_strand_id
1 'polypeptide(L)'
;NSYRTKVFQLLQVLLYHGAEGITTSVLIDQLYGHDAERDTANNLRVTVYNLRRLLEKSELPREHYIRAESGRYRFVASFPVEVDALQFEVLLENAQDTADHEEKFRLLKEALDIYGGHFLPDLSGEEWVAVASAHYEHLFSVCMNEMADLLRDAENYELLLSYFTRAVKLYPFDEWQIGQMECLLEMGRTRE
;
A
#
# COMPACT_ATOMS: atom_id res chain seq x y z
N ASN A 1 -24.61 4.35 7.15
CA ASN A 1 -23.44 5.18 7.46
C ASN A 1 -22.54 5.45 6.25
N SER A 2 -23.12 5.45 5.06
CA SER A 2 -22.42 5.72 3.78
C SER A 2 -21.59 7.03 3.80
N TYR A 3 -22.03 8.03 4.54
CA TYR A 3 -21.39 9.33 4.63
C TYR A 3 -20.02 9.31 5.35
N ARG A 4 -19.90 8.61 6.48
CA ARG A 4 -18.61 8.44 7.18
C ARG A 4 -17.60 7.71 6.29
N THR A 5 -18.06 6.72 5.56
CA THR A 5 -17.24 5.96 4.61
C THR A 5 -16.60 6.87 3.56
N LYS A 6 -17.38 7.79 2.92
CA LYS A 6 -16.85 8.71 1.89
C LYS A 6 -15.83 9.71 2.43
N VAL A 7 -15.96 10.17 3.68
CA VAL A 7 -14.95 11.05 4.32
C VAL A 7 -13.62 10.33 4.53
N PHE A 8 -13.66 9.06 4.97
CA PHE A 8 -12.44 8.25 5.11
C PHE A 8 -11.86 7.86 3.75
N GLN A 9 -12.67 7.50 2.77
CA GLN A 9 -12.22 7.25 1.40
C GLN A 9 -11.49 8.47 0.83
N LEU A 10 -12.03 9.68 1.02
CA LEU A 10 -11.36 10.92 0.60
C LEU A 10 -9.98 11.06 1.24
N LEU A 11 -9.86 10.81 2.55
CA LEU A 11 -8.56 10.86 3.24
C LEU A 11 -7.58 9.85 2.65
N GLN A 12 -8.00 8.61 2.46
CA GLN A 12 -7.18 7.54 1.89
C GLN A 12 -6.69 7.88 0.48
N VAL A 13 -7.59 8.37 -0.39
CA VAL A 13 -7.22 8.82 -1.74
C VAL A 13 -6.20 9.96 -1.69
N LEU A 14 -6.41 10.98 -0.84
CA LEU A 14 -5.49 12.11 -0.74
C LEU A 14 -4.12 11.70 -0.19
N LEU A 15 -4.06 10.78 0.76
CA LEU A 15 -2.80 10.25 1.30
C LEU A 15 -2.07 9.41 0.25
N TYR A 16 -2.79 8.57 -0.49
CA TYR A 16 -2.22 7.74 -1.55
C TYR A 16 -1.61 8.56 -2.69
N HIS A 17 -2.25 9.67 -3.08
CA HIS A 17 -1.71 10.57 -4.10
C HIS A 17 -0.63 11.53 -3.58
N GLY A 18 -0.34 11.54 -2.30
CA GLY A 18 0.76 12.26 -1.67
C GLY A 18 0.87 13.73 -2.03
N ALA A 19 2.12 14.20 -2.21
CA ALA A 19 2.43 15.60 -2.49
C ALA A 19 1.99 16.07 -3.88
N GLU A 20 1.91 15.18 -4.87
CA GLU A 20 1.45 15.52 -6.23
C GLU A 20 -0.03 15.88 -6.26
N GLY A 21 -0.79 15.30 -5.35
CA GLY A 21 -2.24 15.48 -5.26
C GLY A 21 -2.98 14.90 -6.45
N ILE A 22 -4.29 15.00 -6.42
CA ILE A 22 -5.22 14.43 -7.40
C ILE A 22 -6.07 15.51 -8.03
N THR A 23 -6.36 15.42 -9.35
CA THR A 23 -7.26 16.36 -10.01
C THR A 23 -8.69 16.17 -9.53
N THR A 24 -9.48 17.26 -9.57
CA THR A 24 -10.88 17.24 -9.13
C THR A 24 -11.72 16.19 -9.89
N SER A 25 -11.48 16.03 -11.20
CA SER A 25 -12.23 15.07 -12.03
C SER A 25 -11.94 13.63 -11.62
N VAL A 26 -10.66 13.25 -11.46
CA VAL A 26 -10.25 11.91 -11.05
C VAL A 26 -10.69 11.62 -9.62
N LEU A 27 -10.62 12.62 -8.73
CA LEU A 27 -11.09 12.48 -7.34
C LEU A 27 -12.60 12.21 -7.28
N ILE A 28 -13.40 12.91 -8.10
CA ILE A 28 -14.83 12.67 -8.20
C ILE A 28 -15.09 11.24 -8.71
N ASP A 29 -14.38 10.82 -9.73
CA ASP A 29 -14.50 9.48 -10.31
C ASP A 29 -14.16 8.40 -9.30
N GLN A 30 -13.04 8.52 -8.58
CA GLN A 30 -12.63 7.58 -7.54
C GLN A 30 -13.58 7.52 -6.34
N LEU A 31 -14.23 8.65 -5.97
CA LEU A 31 -15.12 8.67 -4.82
C LEU A 31 -16.56 8.28 -5.15
N TYR A 32 -17.04 8.60 -6.34
CA TYR A 32 -18.46 8.49 -6.67
C TYR A 32 -18.71 7.59 -7.89
N GLY A 33 -17.66 7.19 -8.63
CA GLY A 33 -17.77 6.33 -9.81
C GLY A 33 -18.56 6.97 -10.95
N HIS A 34 -19.01 6.12 -11.87
CA HIS A 34 -19.82 6.55 -13.00
C HIS A 34 -21.29 6.80 -12.65
N ASP A 35 -21.73 6.42 -11.45
CA ASP A 35 -23.09 6.65 -10.93
C ASP A 35 -23.31 8.10 -10.46
N ALA A 36 -22.60 9.04 -11.05
CA ALA A 36 -22.68 10.46 -10.75
C ALA A 36 -24.06 11.05 -11.11
N GLU A 37 -25.09 10.66 -10.37
CA GLU A 37 -26.35 11.39 -10.35
C GLU A 37 -26.10 12.80 -9.76
N ARG A 38 -26.37 13.80 -10.58
CA ARG A 38 -26.54 15.24 -10.27
C ARG A 38 -25.75 15.79 -9.08
N ASP A 39 -24.77 16.67 -9.40
CA ASP A 39 -24.07 17.55 -8.45
C ASP A 39 -22.93 16.91 -7.63
N THR A 40 -22.15 16.02 -8.27
CA THR A 40 -20.94 15.41 -7.65
C THR A 40 -19.91 16.44 -7.20
N ALA A 41 -19.83 17.60 -7.88
CA ALA A 41 -18.95 18.68 -7.46
C ALA A 41 -19.36 19.28 -6.10
N ASN A 42 -20.66 19.39 -5.83
CA ASN A 42 -21.16 19.83 -4.54
C ASN A 42 -20.96 18.75 -3.47
N ASN A 43 -21.21 17.49 -3.80
CA ASN A 43 -20.96 16.36 -2.91
C ASN A 43 -19.48 16.30 -2.49
N LEU A 44 -18.55 16.51 -3.42
CA LEU A 44 -17.13 16.61 -3.09
C LEU A 44 -16.84 17.76 -2.14
N ARG A 45 -17.38 18.97 -2.39
CA ARG A 45 -17.18 20.11 -1.48
C ARG A 45 -17.67 19.83 -0.07
N VAL A 46 -18.83 19.18 0.07
CA VAL A 46 -19.38 18.77 1.35
C VAL A 46 -18.47 17.73 2.02
N THR A 47 -17.99 16.73 1.27
CA THR A 47 -17.10 15.69 1.81
C THR A 47 -15.77 16.29 2.25
N VAL A 48 -15.17 17.19 1.47
CA VAL A 48 -13.96 17.94 1.85
C VAL A 48 -14.19 18.79 3.11
N TYR A 49 -15.31 19.52 3.18
CA TYR A 49 -15.66 20.30 4.38
C TYR A 49 -15.73 19.43 5.63
N ASN A 50 -16.32 18.25 5.52
CA ASN A 50 -16.48 17.35 6.65
C ASN A 50 -15.16 16.68 7.05
N LEU A 51 -14.30 16.35 6.08
CA LEU A 51 -12.96 15.87 6.38
C LEU A 51 -12.14 16.93 7.10
N ARG A 52 -12.18 18.18 6.65
CA ARG A 52 -11.53 19.31 7.37
C ARG A 52 -12.01 19.42 8.81
N ARG A 53 -13.34 19.38 9.02
CA ARG A 53 -13.92 19.42 10.38
C ARG A 53 -13.54 18.21 11.24
N LEU A 54 -13.36 17.03 10.63
CA LEU A 54 -12.90 15.84 11.34
C LEU A 54 -11.46 16.03 11.82
N LEU A 55 -10.59 16.51 10.94
CA LEU A 55 -9.17 16.76 11.24
C LEU A 55 -9.00 17.89 12.29
N GLU A 56 -9.80 18.95 12.21
CA GLU A 56 -9.80 20.04 13.23
C GLU A 56 -10.19 19.55 14.63
N LYS A 57 -10.97 18.49 14.73
CA LYS A 57 -11.39 17.89 16.01
C LYS A 57 -10.46 16.79 16.51
N SER A 58 -9.50 16.38 15.71
CA SER A 58 -8.49 15.40 16.08
C SER A 58 -7.44 16.04 17.00
N GLU A 59 -6.56 15.22 17.56
CA GLU A 59 -5.42 15.67 18.37
C GLU A 59 -4.24 16.18 17.53
N LEU A 60 -4.41 16.25 16.20
CA LEU A 60 -3.40 16.75 15.28
C LEU A 60 -3.19 18.27 15.43
N PRO A 61 -2.01 18.81 15.07
CA PRO A 61 -1.76 20.24 15.02
C PRO A 61 -2.83 21.01 14.23
N ARG A 62 -3.15 22.24 14.65
CA ARG A 62 -4.18 23.04 13.97
C ARG A 62 -3.63 23.67 12.69
N GLU A 63 -3.88 23.03 11.56
CA GLU A 63 -3.47 23.50 10.25
C GLU A 63 -4.48 23.12 9.14
N HIS A 64 -4.27 23.65 7.93
CA HIS A 64 -5.13 23.37 6.78
C HIS A 64 -4.61 22.17 6.00
N TYR A 65 -4.96 20.95 6.44
CA TYR A 65 -4.50 19.70 5.86
C TYR A 65 -4.91 19.46 4.42
N ILE A 66 -6.01 20.04 3.96
CA ILE A 66 -6.50 19.81 2.61
C ILE A 66 -6.42 21.12 1.83
N ARG A 67 -5.54 21.15 0.83
CA ARG A 67 -5.41 22.27 -0.11
C ARG A 67 -6.06 21.94 -1.43
N ALA A 68 -6.78 22.92 -1.97
CA ALA A 68 -7.37 22.89 -3.31
C ALA A 68 -6.72 24.01 -4.11
N GLU A 69 -5.81 23.68 -5.00
CA GLU A 69 -5.04 24.63 -5.79
C GLU A 69 -4.95 24.14 -7.24
N SER A 70 -5.15 25.02 -8.21
CA SER A 70 -5.01 24.71 -9.64
C SER A 70 -5.82 23.48 -10.10
N GLY A 71 -7.02 23.29 -9.54
CA GLY A 71 -7.89 22.15 -9.88
C GLY A 71 -7.45 20.81 -9.29
N ARG A 72 -6.52 20.81 -8.37
CA ARG A 72 -6.05 19.61 -7.64
C ARG A 72 -6.32 19.72 -6.16
N TYR A 73 -6.58 18.58 -5.55
CA TYR A 73 -6.63 18.41 -4.10
C TYR A 73 -5.40 17.63 -3.64
N ARG A 74 -4.82 18.06 -2.50
CA ARG A 74 -3.68 17.37 -1.86
C ARG A 74 -3.82 17.42 -0.35
N PHE A 75 -3.26 16.42 0.31
CA PHE A 75 -3.04 16.43 1.75
C PHE A 75 -1.69 17.11 2.03
N VAL A 76 -1.66 18.03 3.00
CA VAL A 76 -0.44 18.77 3.41
C VAL A 76 -0.40 18.78 4.92
N ALA A 77 0.72 18.40 5.50
CA ALA A 77 0.98 18.47 6.92
C ALA A 77 2.36 19.09 7.17
N SER A 78 2.52 19.75 8.34
CA SER A 78 3.80 20.29 8.80
C SER A 78 4.68 19.24 9.50
N PHE A 79 4.18 18.05 9.66
CA PHE A 79 4.86 16.89 10.24
C PHE A 79 4.98 15.74 9.22
N PRO A 80 5.89 14.80 9.42
CA PRO A 80 6.01 13.63 8.55
C PRO A 80 4.70 12.82 8.54
N VAL A 81 4.25 12.46 7.33
CA VAL A 81 3.12 11.57 7.11
C VAL A 81 3.65 10.34 6.41
N GLU A 82 3.56 9.21 7.06
CA GLU A 82 3.98 7.93 6.53
C GLU A 82 2.75 7.19 5.98
N VAL A 83 2.87 6.69 4.75
CA VAL A 83 1.89 5.84 4.11
C VAL A 83 2.60 4.53 3.78
N ASP A 84 2.20 3.46 4.43
CA ASP A 84 2.82 2.14 4.36
C ASP A 84 3.02 1.64 2.91
N ALA A 85 2.00 1.79 2.07
CA ALA A 85 2.06 1.42 0.67
C ALA A 85 3.16 2.20 -0.09
N LEU A 86 3.25 3.53 0.08
CA LEU A 86 4.28 4.35 -0.57
C LEU A 86 5.68 4.09 0.02
N GLN A 87 5.77 3.84 1.31
CA GLN A 87 7.02 3.47 1.96
C GLN A 87 7.54 2.12 1.45
N PHE A 88 6.64 1.16 1.24
CA PHE A 88 6.97 -0.13 0.63
C PHE A 88 7.61 0.03 -0.76
N GLU A 89 7.04 0.87 -1.64
CA GLU A 89 7.61 1.16 -2.96
C GLU A 89 9.03 1.73 -2.84
N VAL A 90 9.21 2.77 -2.02
CA VAL A 90 10.52 3.41 -1.83
C VAL A 90 11.56 2.44 -1.28
N LEU A 91 11.21 1.57 -0.35
CA LEU A 91 12.12 0.56 0.19
C LEU A 91 12.54 -0.45 -0.87
N LEU A 92 11.59 -0.90 -1.70
CA LEU A 92 11.87 -1.85 -2.78
C LEU A 92 12.73 -1.21 -3.87
N GLU A 93 12.44 0.02 -4.31
CA GLU A 93 13.26 0.76 -5.25
C GLU A 93 14.70 0.91 -4.73
N ASN A 94 14.88 1.35 -3.47
CA ASN A 94 16.21 1.47 -2.86
C ASN A 94 16.94 0.11 -2.77
N ALA A 95 16.22 -0.98 -2.52
CA ALA A 95 16.79 -2.32 -2.51
C ALA A 95 17.26 -2.76 -3.90
N GLN A 96 16.58 -2.33 -4.96
CA GLN A 96 16.96 -2.62 -6.33
C GLN A 96 18.17 -1.80 -6.80
N ASP A 97 18.30 -0.58 -6.29
CA ASP A 97 19.38 0.35 -6.66
C ASP A 97 20.71 0.06 -5.94
N THR A 98 20.70 -0.70 -4.82
CA THR A 98 21.92 -1.01 -4.09
C THR A 98 22.60 -2.30 -4.57
N ALA A 99 23.94 -2.24 -4.69
CA ALA A 99 24.79 -3.40 -4.96
C ALA A 99 25.29 -4.09 -3.65
N ASP A 100 25.05 -3.48 -2.50
CA ASP A 100 25.44 -4.03 -1.20
C ASP A 100 24.40 -5.06 -0.74
N HIS A 101 24.80 -6.31 -0.62
CA HIS A 101 23.92 -7.42 -0.26
C HIS A 101 23.36 -7.28 1.16
N GLU A 102 24.11 -6.73 2.11
CA GLU A 102 23.65 -6.55 3.49
C GLU A 102 22.60 -5.44 3.55
N GLU A 103 22.85 -4.31 2.87
CA GLU A 103 21.92 -3.22 2.77
C GLU A 103 20.65 -3.65 1.99
N LYS A 104 20.79 -4.37 0.88
CA LYS A 104 19.67 -4.93 0.12
C LYS A 104 18.78 -5.82 1.00
N PHE A 105 19.39 -6.75 1.75
CA PHE A 105 18.65 -7.61 2.67
C PHE A 105 17.88 -6.79 3.72
N ARG A 106 18.52 -5.76 4.30
CA ARG A 106 17.89 -4.89 5.29
C ARG A 106 16.66 -4.18 4.72
N LEU A 107 16.78 -3.59 3.53
CA LEU A 107 15.70 -2.86 2.85
C LEU A 107 14.54 -3.79 2.46
N LEU A 108 14.83 -4.96 1.87
CA LEU A 108 13.79 -5.94 1.52
C LEU A 108 13.08 -6.46 2.77
N LYS A 109 13.81 -6.69 3.84
CA LYS A 109 13.23 -7.10 5.12
C LYS A 109 12.28 -6.05 5.65
N GLU A 110 12.69 -4.79 5.68
CA GLU A 110 11.86 -3.67 6.13
C GLU A 110 10.61 -3.52 5.26
N ALA A 111 10.76 -3.62 3.93
CA ALA A 111 9.62 -3.61 3.00
C ALA A 111 8.64 -4.75 3.30
N LEU A 112 9.11 -5.98 3.45
CA LEU A 112 8.25 -7.11 3.78
C LEU A 112 7.60 -6.96 5.16
N ASP A 113 8.27 -6.37 6.14
CA ASP A 113 7.72 -6.18 7.49
C ASP A 113 6.55 -5.19 7.52
N ILE A 114 6.58 -4.12 6.70
CA ILE A 114 5.47 -3.15 6.59
C ILE A 114 4.34 -3.63 5.69
N TYR A 115 4.57 -4.61 4.81
CA TYR A 115 3.56 -5.09 3.88
C TYR A 115 2.45 -5.85 4.61
N GLY A 116 1.24 -5.28 4.60
CA GLY A 116 0.09 -5.82 5.35
C GLY A 116 -0.82 -6.79 4.56
N GLY A 117 -0.62 -6.94 3.25
CA GLY A 117 -1.49 -7.71 2.36
C GLY A 117 -2.27 -6.82 1.38
N HIS A 118 -3.52 -7.18 1.11
CA HIS A 118 -4.35 -6.46 0.12
C HIS A 118 -4.47 -4.96 0.41
N PHE A 119 -4.25 -4.17 -0.64
CA PHE A 119 -4.39 -2.71 -0.56
C PHE A 119 -5.85 -2.32 -0.33
N LEU A 120 -6.12 -1.54 0.71
CA LEU A 120 -7.45 -1.03 1.09
C LEU A 120 -8.58 -2.09 0.96
N PRO A 121 -8.54 -3.21 1.70
CA PRO A 121 -9.44 -4.35 1.50
C PRO A 121 -10.92 -3.97 1.64
N ASP A 122 -11.24 -2.98 2.48
CA ASP A 122 -12.62 -2.48 2.67
C ASP A 122 -13.17 -1.75 1.44
N LEU A 123 -12.31 -1.40 0.49
CA LEU A 123 -12.62 -0.70 -0.75
C LEU A 123 -12.35 -1.55 -2.00
N SER A 124 -12.21 -2.87 -1.85
CA SER A 124 -11.88 -3.78 -2.96
C SER A 124 -12.88 -3.78 -4.12
N GLY A 125 -14.09 -3.24 -3.93
CA GLY A 125 -15.08 -3.04 -4.99
C GLY A 125 -14.86 -1.78 -5.85
N GLU A 126 -13.94 -0.88 -5.47
CA GLU A 126 -13.63 0.32 -6.24
C GLU A 126 -12.57 0.00 -7.32
N GLU A 127 -12.80 0.40 -8.57
CA GLU A 127 -11.94 0.06 -9.70
C GLU A 127 -10.48 0.52 -9.50
N TRP A 128 -10.27 1.73 -9.00
CA TRP A 128 -8.93 2.25 -8.73
C TRP A 128 -8.18 1.46 -7.64
N VAL A 129 -8.92 0.92 -6.65
CA VAL A 129 -8.34 0.06 -5.60
C VAL A 129 -7.94 -1.29 -6.17
N ALA A 130 -8.74 -1.85 -7.07
CA ALA A 130 -8.40 -3.11 -7.74
C ALA A 130 -7.10 -2.99 -8.55
N VAL A 131 -6.93 -1.87 -9.28
CA VAL A 131 -5.70 -1.58 -10.04
C VAL A 131 -4.49 -1.41 -9.09
N ALA A 132 -4.64 -0.64 -8.02
CA ALA A 132 -3.59 -0.45 -7.03
C ALA A 132 -3.25 -1.76 -6.30
N SER A 133 -4.26 -2.59 -5.96
CA SER A 133 -4.03 -3.91 -5.35
C SER A 133 -3.19 -4.81 -6.24
N ALA A 134 -3.51 -4.90 -7.53
CA ALA A 134 -2.74 -5.71 -8.47
C ALA A 134 -1.29 -5.21 -8.59
N HIS A 135 -1.08 -3.90 -8.55
CA HIS A 135 0.27 -3.30 -8.53
C HIS A 135 1.04 -3.72 -7.27
N TYR A 136 0.47 -3.57 -6.08
CA TYR A 136 1.15 -3.94 -4.83
C TYR A 136 1.35 -5.45 -4.67
N GLU A 137 0.45 -6.28 -5.16
CA GLU A 137 0.64 -7.74 -5.23
C GLU A 137 1.83 -8.10 -6.13
N HIS A 138 1.96 -7.43 -7.27
CA HIS A 138 3.13 -7.61 -8.14
C HIS A 138 4.43 -7.18 -7.45
N LEU A 139 4.46 -5.99 -6.84
CA LEU A 139 5.65 -5.52 -6.12
C LEU A 139 6.01 -6.43 -4.94
N PHE A 140 5.01 -6.98 -4.23
CA PHE A 140 5.24 -7.98 -3.19
C PHE A 140 5.90 -9.24 -3.74
N SER A 141 5.44 -9.73 -4.90
CA SER A 141 6.06 -10.89 -5.56
C SER A 141 7.51 -10.61 -5.96
N VAL A 142 7.79 -9.41 -6.49
CA VAL A 142 9.16 -8.98 -6.81
C VAL A 142 10.03 -8.96 -5.54
N CYS A 143 9.56 -8.31 -4.47
CA CYS A 143 10.26 -8.21 -3.19
C CYS A 143 10.56 -9.60 -2.59
N MET A 144 9.59 -10.51 -2.63
CA MET A 144 9.72 -11.89 -2.16
C MET A 144 10.74 -12.68 -2.97
N ASN A 145 10.76 -12.54 -4.29
CA ASN A 145 11.71 -13.24 -5.15
C ASN A 145 13.15 -12.75 -4.89
N GLU A 146 13.35 -11.44 -4.80
CA GLU A 146 14.68 -10.88 -4.48
C GLU A 146 15.17 -11.30 -3.08
N MET A 147 14.29 -11.33 -2.08
CA MET A 147 14.62 -11.86 -0.77
C MET A 147 14.96 -13.35 -0.82
N ALA A 148 14.20 -14.13 -1.62
CA ALA A 148 14.43 -15.55 -1.79
C ALA A 148 15.79 -15.85 -2.43
N ASP A 149 16.19 -15.08 -3.43
CA ASP A 149 17.50 -15.23 -4.08
C ASP A 149 18.65 -14.96 -3.10
N LEU A 150 18.58 -13.85 -2.35
CA LEU A 150 19.59 -13.56 -1.31
C LEU A 150 19.71 -14.67 -0.25
N LEU A 151 18.56 -15.21 0.18
CA LEU A 151 18.56 -16.25 1.22
C LEU A 151 18.98 -17.62 0.69
N ARG A 152 18.74 -17.94 -0.59
CA ARG A 152 19.26 -19.13 -1.26
C ARG A 152 20.79 -19.05 -1.41
N ASP A 153 21.32 -17.90 -1.83
CA ASP A 153 22.77 -17.68 -1.94
C ASP A 153 23.48 -17.79 -0.58
N ALA A 154 22.79 -17.39 0.49
CA ALA A 154 23.28 -17.53 1.88
C ALA A 154 22.98 -18.92 2.49
N GLU A 155 22.36 -19.84 1.76
CA GLU A 155 21.89 -21.15 2.25
C GLU A 155 21.01 -21.09 3.51
N ASN A 156 20.32 -19.95 3.72
CA ASN A 156 19.48 -19.72 4.89
C ASN A 156 18.02 -20.14 4.65
N TYR A 157 17.81 -21.43 4.47
CA TYR A 157 16.51 -22.01 4.14
C TYR A 157 15.50 -21.93 5.29
N GLU A 158 15.94 -21.84 6.56
CA GLU A 158 15.03 -21.68 7.70
C GLU A 158 14.31 -20.33 7.65
N LEU A 159 15.08 -19.26 7.43
CA LEU A 159 14.53 -17.92 7.31
C LEU A 159 13.68 -17.80 6.05
N LEU A 160 14.13 -18.34 4.92
CA LEU A 160 13.39 -18.36 3.67
C LEU A 160 12.04 -19.08 3.80
N LEU A 161 11.99 -20.22 4.47
CA LEU A 161 10.76 -20.94 4.77
C LEU A 161 9.76 -20.09 5.57
N SER A 162 10.26 -19.26 6.49
CA SER A 162 9.40 -18.34 7.26
C SER A 162 8.74 -17.28 6.38
N TYR A 163 9.48 -16.73 5.41
CA TYR A 163 8.94 -15.76 4.44
C TYR A 163 7.91 -16.42 3.52
N PHE A 164 8.20 -17.57 2.93
CA PHE A 164 7.22 -18.30 2.13
C PHE A 164 5.97 -18.68 2.93
N THR A 165 6.12 -19.08 4.19
CA THR A 165 4.97 -19.37 5.07
C THR A 165 4.08 -18.14 5.28
N ARG A 166 4.68 -16.96 5.41
CA ARG A 166 3.94 -15.70 5.49
C ARG A 166 3.28 -15.36 4.15
N ALA A 167 4.00 -15.52 3.04
CA ALA A 167 3.48 -15.26 1.70
C ALA A 167 2.25 -16.12 1.38
N VAL A 168 2.28 -17.42 1.67
CA VAL A 168 1.14 -18.35 1.50
C VAL A 168 -0.08 -17.92 2.32
N LYS A 169 0.11 -17.33 3.50
CA LYS A 169 -1.01 -16.82 4.31
C LYS A 169 -1.67 -15.58 3.72
N LEU A 170 -0.90 -14.73 3.05
CA LEU A 170 -1.39 -13.51 2.40
C LEU A 170 -2.01 -13.86 1.04
N TYR A 171 -1.29 -14.65 0.26
CA TYR A 171 -1.65 -15.03 -1.11
C TYR A 171 -1.34 -16.51 -1.29
N PRO A 172 -2.35 -17.39 -1.35
CA PRO A 172 -2.15 -18.83 -1.47
C PRO A 172 -1.80 -19.24 -2.91
N PHE A 173 -0.78 -18.58 -3.51
CA PHE A 173 -0.28 -18.89 -4.84
C PHE A 173 0.59 -20.14 -4.83
N ASP A 174 0.52 -20.91 -5.91
CA ASP A 174 1.27 -22.16 -6.05
C ASP A 174 2.78 -21.94 -5.94
N GLU A 175 3.29 -20.82 -6.45
CA GLU A 175 4.72 -20.48 -6.39
C GLU A 175 5.28 -20.40 -4.96
N TRP A 176 4.51 -19.86 -4.02
CA TRP A 176 4.92 -19.79 -2.60
C TRP A 176 4.88 -21.16 -1.92
N GLN A 177 3.91 -22.00 -2.28
CA GLN A 177 3.81 -23.37 -1.78
C GLN A 177 4.95 -24.24 -2.31
N ILE A 178 5.32 -24.09 -3.58
CA ILE A 178 6.50 -24.75 -4.18
C ILE A 178 7.77 -24.31 -3.46
N GLY A 179 7.95 -23.00 -3.23
CA GLY A 179 9.08 -22.46 -2.48
C GLY A 179 9.20 -23.04 -1.06
N GLN A 180 8.07 -23.22 -0.35
CA GLN A 180 8.07 -23.92 0.94
C GLN A 180 8.58 -25.37 0.82
N MET A 181 8.09 -26.11 -0.16
CA MET A 181 8.51 -27.50 -0.38
C MET A 181 10.00 -27.59 -0.71
N GLU A 182 10.52 -26.70 -1.56
CA GLU A 182 11.94 -26.61 -1.88
C GLU A 182 12.78 -26.39 -0.62
N CYS A 183 12.42 -25.41 0.22
CA CYS A 183 13.12 -25.16 1.49
C CYS A 183 13.14 -26.40 2.41
N LEU A 184 12.00 -27.10 2.53
CA LEU A 184 11.92 -28.31 3.36
C LEU A 184 12.79 -29.45 2.81
N LEU A 185 12.88 -29.59 1.50
CA LEU A 185 13.76 -30.59 0.86
C LEU A 185 15.23 -30.28 1.15
N GLU A 186 15.67 -29.04 0.95
CA GLU A 186 17.03 -28.60 1.20
C GLU A 186 17.42 -28.76 2.68
N MET A 187 16.49 -28.52 3.60
CA MET A 187 16.70 -28.74 5.04
C MET A 187 16.64 -30.22 5.44
N GLY A 188 16.37 -31.16 4.50
CA GLY A 188 16.22 -32.59 4.79
C GLY A 188 14.91 -32.95 5.52
N ARG A 189 13.93 -32.06 5.54
CA ARG A 189 12.63 -32.25 6.20
C ARG A 189 11.57 -32.71 5.17
N THR A 190 11.72 -33.96 4.69
CA THR A 190 10.82 -34.48 3.63
C THR A 190 9.44 -34.92 4.12
N ARG A 191 9.14 -34.83 5.41
CA ARG A 191 7.90 -35.33 6.03
C ARG A 191 7.03 -34.27 6.68
N GLU A 192 7.42 -32.99 6.66
CA GLU A 192 6.63 -31.87 7.15
C GLU A 192 6.06 -31.08 5.93
#